data_5f18294adf8eacd766a2420e7493565e
#
_entry.id   5f18294adf8eacd766a2420e7493565e
#
_cell.length_a   1.000
_cell.length_b   1.000
_cell.length_c   1.000
_cell.angle_alpha   90.00
_cell.angle_beta   90.00
_cell.angle_gamma   90.00
#
_symmetry.space_group_name_H-M   'P 1'
#
loop_
_entity.id
_entity.type
_entity.pdbx_description
1 polymer ?
#
loop_
_entity_poly.entity_id
_entity_poly.type
_entity_poly.pdbx_seq_one_letter_code
_entity_poly.pdbx_strand_id
1 'polypeptide(L)'
;LWDHCKDVPEVNIAFYGGEPLLNYPLIKNVIDYSTKKFEVKKVKFNMTTNGSIITDEMIDYFAKFNVALTISLDGPQEIQDRHRKFYSNGLNTFDVVWNNVKKIRNRQPEWYNDHVYFHPVVLPGEIPNKTFDFFQSNSINANKISIVNANMEGIDYIRYNDINLQNYVDMNNETKKYLNRD
;
A
#
# COMPACT_ATOMS: atom_id res chain seq x y z
N LEU A 1 -1.52 9.89 -24.12
CA LEU A 1 -0.72 10.34 -22.95
C LEU A 1 0.34 11.35 -23.35
N TRP A 2 1.20 11.02 -24.36
CA TRP A 2 2.27 11.95 -24.80
C TRP A 2 1.74 13.33 -25.19
N ASP A 3 0.71 13.40 -26.02
CA ASP A 3 0.16 14.67 -26.50
C ASP A 3 -0.41 15.56 -25.39
N HIS A 4 -0.90 14.94 -24.30
CA HIS A 4 -1.43 15.64 -23.13
C HIS A 4 -0.34 16.05 -22.12
N CYS A 5 0.88 15.53 -22.27
CA CYS A 5 1.98 15.75 -21.33
C CYS A 5 3.13 16.59 -21.93
N LYS A 6 2.93 17.21 -23.10
CA LYS A 6 4.00 17.95 -23.80
C LYS A 6 4.60 19.05 -22.93
N ASP A 7 3.75 19.79 -22.24
CA ASP A 7 4.09 21.05 -21.58
C ASP A 7 4.35 20.90 -20.07
N VAL A 8 4.32 19.66 -19.54
CA VAL A 8 4.61 19.41 -18.12
C VAL A 8 6.04 18.88 -17.92
N PRO A 9 6.75 19.33 -16.87
CA PRO A 9 8.13 18.90 -16.60
C PRO A 9 8.21 17.49 -15.99
N GLU A 10 7.14 17.02 -15.37
CA GLU A 10 7.08 15.73 -14.68
C GLU A 10 5.81 14.98 -15.06
N VAL A 11 5.94 13.66 -15.25
CA VAL A 11 4.82 12.74 -15.52
C VAL A 11 4.79 11.70 -14.43
N ASN A 12 3.62 11.49 -13.83
CA ASN A 12 3.40 10.45 -12.83
C ASN A 12 2.46 9.38 -13.39
N ILE A 13 2.92 8.13 -13.45
CA ILE A 13 2.16 6.98 -13.95
C ILE A 13 1.83 6.07 -12.78
N ALA A 14 0.54 5.93 -12.49
CA ALA A 14 0.03 5.10 -11.42
C ALA A 14 -0.50 3.76 -11.97
N PHE A 15 -0.07 2.66 -11.36
CA PHE A 15 -0.62 1.33 -11.61
C PHE A 15 -1.61 1.00 -10.49
N TYR A 16 -2.86 0.86 -10.88
CA TYR A 16 -3.96 0.58 -9.97
C TYR A 16 -4.95 -0.39 -10.60
N GLY A 17 -5.81 -1.02 -9.80
CA GLY A 17 -6.82 -1.96 -10.26
C GLY A 17 -7.15 -2.98 -9.18
N GLY A 18 -7.60 -4.18 -9.54
CA GLY A 18 -7.76 -5.27 -8.59
C GLY A 18 -6.42 -5.64 -7.95
N GLU A 19 -5.54 -6.27 -8.72
CA GLU A 19 -4.12 -6.51 -8.34
C GLU A 19 -3.25 -6.29 -9.57
N PRO A 20 -2.49 -5.18 -9.64
CA PRO A 20 -1.70 -4.86 -10.83
C PRO A 20 -0.60 -5.87 -11.13
N LEU A 21 0.00 -6.51 -10.11
CA LEU A 21 1.07 -7.48 -10.29
C LEU A 21 0.66 -8.74 -11.03
N LEU A 22 -0.65 -9.03 -11.17
CA LEU A 22 -1.13 -10.11 -12.04
C LEU A 22 -0.76 -9.89 -13.51
N ASN A 23 -0.53 -8.65 -13.92
CA ASN A 23 -0.08 -8.34 -15.27
C ASN A 23 1.27 -7.60 -15.26
N TYR A 24 2.24 -8.18 -14.56
CA TYR A 24 3.60 -7.64 -14.48
C TYR A 24 4.24 -7.36 -15.85
N PRO A 25 4.06 -8.21 -16.90
CA PRO A 25 4.59 -7.90 -18.23
C PRO A 25 4.08 -6.58 -18.80
N LEU A 26 2.81 -6.24 -18.58
CA LEU A 26 2.27 -4.94 -19.01
C LEU A 26 2.91 -3.78 -18.24
N ILE A 27 3.04 -3.90 -16.92
CA ILE A 27 3.70 -2.89 -16.09
C ILE A 27 5.12 -2.62 -16.60
N LYS A 28 5.90 -3.68 -16.81
CA LYS A 28 7.26 -3.61 -17.33
C LYS A 28 7.32 -2.89 -18.69
N ASN A 29 6.44 -3.26 -19.60
CA ASN A 29 6.37 -2.62 -20.92
C ASN A 29 6.03 -1.12 -20.81
N VAL A 30 5.11 -0.74 -19.93
CA VAL A 30 4.74 0.66 -19.72
C VAL A 30 5.91 1.46 -19.15
N ILE A 31 6.61 0.92 -18.14
CA ILE A 31 7.78 1.57 -17.54
C ILE A 31 8.89 1.74 -18.60
N ASP A 32 9.26 0.67 -19.30
CA ASP A 32 10.32 0.69 -20.33
C ASP A 32 9.98 1.66 -21.46
N TYR A 33 8.73 1.66 -21.94
CA TYR A 33 8.28 2.58 -22.97
C TYR A 33 8.30 4.03 -22.50
N SER A 34 7.74 4.29 -21.32
CA SER A 34 7.61 5.65 -20.79
C SER A 34 8.97 6.27 -20.48
N THR A 35 9.89 5.49 -19.91
CA THR A 35 11.25 5.95 -19.63
C THR A 35 11.98 6.37 -20.91
N LYS A 36 11.84 5.61 -22.00
CA LYS A 36 12.43 5.96 -23.31
C LYS A 36 11.72 7.15 -23.94
N LYS A 37 10.39 7.18 -23.90
CA LYS A 37 9.59 8.20 -24.57
C LYS A 37 9.71 9.58 -23.93
N PHE A 38 9.90 9.62 -22.61
CA PHE A 38 9.99 10.86 -21.84
C PHE A 38 11.42 11.17 -21.37
N GLU A 39 12.44 10.89 -22.21
CA GLU A 39 13.88 11.03 -21.87
C GLU A 39 14.25 12.37 -21.23
N VAL A 40 13.62 13.46 -21.68
CA VAL A 40 13.89 14.82 -21.18
C VAL A 40 12.97 15.22 -20.02
N LYS A 41 12.07 14.34 -19.58
CA LYS A 41 11.12 14.61 -18.51
C LYS A 41 11.35 13.66 -17.34
N LYS A 42 11.06 14.14 -16.15
CA LYS A 42 11.05 13.29 -14.97
C LYS A 42 9.79 12.43 -14.98
N VAL A 43 9.97 11.11 -15.14
CA VAL A 43 8.88 10.15 -15.03
C VAL A 43 8.94 9.49 -13.66
N LYS A 44 7.83 9.52 -12.94
CA LYS A 44 7.63 8.80 -11.68
C LYS A 44 6.61 7.68 -11.87
N PHE A 45 6.84 6.60 -11.18
CA PHE A 45 5.94 5.45 -11.17
C PHE A 45 5.48 5.18 -9.75
N ASN A 46 4.19 4.90 -9.59
CA ASN A 46 3.65 4.42 -8.32
C ASN A 46 2.68 3.26 -8.54
N MET A 47 2.55 2.42 -7.55
CA MET A 47 1.69 1.25 -7.60
C MET A 47 1.15 0.91 -6.22
N THR A 48 -0.13 0.55 -6.16
CA THR A 48 -0.73 -0.05 -4.97
C THR A 48 -0.97 -1.53 -5.23
N THR A 49 -0.50 -2.40 -4.32
CA THR A 49 -0.60 -3.85 -4.42
C THR A 49 -1.07 -4.47 -3.10
N ASN A 50 -1.71 -5.63 -3.19
CA ASN A 50 -1.97 -6.46 -2.01
C ASN A 50 -0.71 -7.14 -1.45
N GLY A 51 0.43 -7.06 -2.16
CA GLY A 51 1.71 -7.58 -1.72
C GLY A 51 1.87 -9.10 -1.76
N SER A 52 0.89 -9.84 -2.27
CA SER A 52 0.93 -11.32 -2.25
C SER A 52 1.77 -11.94 -3.38
N ILE A 53 1.94 -11.21 -4.49
CA ILE A 53 2.64 -11.71 -5.69
C ILE A 53 3.88 -10.85 -5.95
N ILE A 54 4.95 -11.07 -5.19
CA ILE A 54 6.20 -10.31 -5.36
C ILE A 54 7.36 -11.28 -5.53
N THR A 55 8.00 -11.22 -6.71
CA THR A 55 9.19 -12.02 -7.04
C THR A 55 10.47 -11.21 -6.87
N ASP A 56 11.61 -11.87 -6.83
CA ASP A 56 12.91 -11.23 -6.77
C ASP A 56 13.18 -10.35 -8.00
N GLU A 57 12.78 -10.81 -9.19
CA GLU A 57 12.86 -10.03 -10.42
C GLU A 57 12.06 -8.72 -10.31
N MET A 58 10.82 -8.77 -9.78
CA MET A 58 9.99 -7.59 -9.58
C MET A 58 10.64 -6.59 -8.63
N ILE A 59 11.22 -7.07 -7.53
CA ILE A 59 11.89 -6.22 -6.54
C ILE A 59 13.05 -5.46 -7.20
N ASP A 60 13.95 -6.18 -7.89
CA ASP A 60 15.10 -5.56 -8.56
C ASP A 60 14.68 -4.58 -9.65
N TYR A 61 13.63 -4.94 -10.40
CA TYR A 61 13.12 -4.08 -11.46
C TYR A 61 12.49 -2.80 -10.92
N PHE A 62 11.66 -2.89 -9.88
CA PHE A 62 11.02 -1.72 -9.28
C PHE A 62 12.03 -0.81 -8.57
N ALA A 63 13.02 -1.39 -7.90
CA ALA A 63 14.12 -0.63 -7.31
C ALA A 63 14.91 0.14 -8.37
N LYS A 64 15.24 -0.49 -9.50
CA LYS A 64 15.96 0.15 -10.63
C LYS A 64 15.24 1.40 -11.15
N PHE A 65 13.92 1.40 -11.16
CA PHE A 65 13.12 2.52 -11.68
C PHE A 65 12.51 3.40 -10.58
N ASN A 66 12.91 3.20 -9.31
CA ASN A 66 12.40 3.93 -8.15
C ASN A 66 10.85 3.96 -8.11
N VAL A 67 10.22 2.82 -8.41
CA VAL A 67 8.75 2.70 -8.33
C VAL A 67 8.31 2.87 -6.88
N ALA A 68 7.45 3.83 -6.61
CA ALA A 68 6.85 3.98 -5.29
C ALA A 68 5.80 2.89 -5.09
N LEU A 69 6.09 1.95 -4.18
CA LEU A 69 5.27 0.78 -3.92
C LEU A 69 4.47 0.96 -2.64
N THR A 70 3.16 0.95 -2.74
CA THR A 70 2.26 0.98 -1.59
C THR A 70 1.67 -0.41 -1.37
N ILE A 71 1.94 -1.00 -0.22
CA ILE A 71 1.48 -2.35 0.15
C ILE A 71 0.26 -2.24 1.07
N SER A 72 -0.81 -2.94 0.69
CA SER A 72 -2.02 -3.07 1.50
C SER A 72 -1.78 -4.07 2.64
N LEU A 73 -1.30 -3.57 3.78
CA LEU A 73 -1.05 -4.35 4.99
C LEU A 73 -1.74 -3.64 6.17
N ASP A 74 -2.70 -4.31 6.80
CA ASP A 74 -3.58 -3.68 7.80
C ASP A 74 -2.99 -3.70 9.23
N GLY A 75 -1.93 -4.44 9.46
CA GLY A 75 -1.26 -4.54 10.76
C GLY A 75 -0.83 -5.96 11.10
N PRO A 76 -0.95 -6.39 12.37
CA PRO A 76 -0.60 -7.75 12.78
C PRO A 76 -1.54 -8.79 12.17
N GLN A 77 -1.14 -10.07 12.29
CA GLN A 77 -1.84 -11.20 11.67
C GLN A 77 -3.34 -11.23 11.97
N GLU A 78 -3.72 -11.02 13.23
CA GLU A 78 -5.12 -11.07 13.64
C GLU A 78 -5.99 -9.98 13.00
N ILE A 79 -5.41 -8.85 12.59
CA ILE A 79 -6.12 -7.78 11.88
C ILE A 79 -6.14 -8.09 10.39
N GLN A 80 -4.98 -8.33 9.79
CA GLN A 80 -4.85 -8.64 8.37
C GLN A 80 -5.75 -9.79 7.95
N ASP A 81 -5.65 -10.93 8.64
CA ASP A 81 -6.34 -12.16 8.27
C ASP A 81 -7.84 -12.17 8.59
N ARG A 82 -8.34 -11.17 9.33
CA ARG A 82 -9.79 -10.98 9.53
C ARG A 82 -10.47 -10.52 8.25
N HIS A 83 -9.81 -9.64 7.49
CA HIS A 83 -10.41 -8.93 6.36
C HIS A 83 -9.81 -9.29 5.01
N ARG A 84 -8.53 -9.75 4.98
CA ARG A 84 -7.83 -10.07 3.74
C ARG A 84 -7.52 -11.54 3.64
N LYS A 85 -8.25 -12.19 2.77
CA LYS A 85 -8.08 -13.62 2.46
C LYS A 85 -7.87 -13.81 0.96
N PHE A 86 -7.19 -14.89 0.60
CA PHE A 86 -7.09 -15.27 -0.80
C PHE A 86 -8.46 -15.65 -1.34
N TYR A 87 -8.86 -15.03 -2.44
CA TYR A 87 -10.15 -15.29 -3.08
C TYR A 87 -10.28 -16.75 -3.54
N SER A 88 -9.19 -17.34 -4.00
CA SER A 88 -9.18 -18.68 -4.59
C SER A 88 -9.46 -19.81 -3.59
N ASN A 89 -9.08 -19.67 -2.33
CA ASN A 89 -9.12 -20.75 -1.33
C ASN A 89 -9.49 -20.29 0.09
N GLY A 90 -9.73 -19.00 0.30
CA GLY A 90 -10.09 -18.45 1.60
C GLY A 90 -8.97 -18.45 2.65
N LEU A 91 -7.73 -18.84 2.27
CA LEU A 91 -6.60 -18.83 3.18
C LEU A 91 -6.17 -17.43 3.56
N ASN A 92 -5.53 -17.32 4.70
CA ASN A 92 -5.00 -16.09 5.27
C ASN A 92 -3.85 -15.52 4.44
N THR A 93 -3.73 -14.20 4.41
CA THR A 93 -2.74 -13.51 3.56
C THR A 93 -1.53 -12.99 4.30
N PHE A 94 -1.59 -12.84 5.62
CA PHE A 94 -0.57 -12.17 6.42
C PHE A 94 0.84 -12.74 6.20
N ASP A 95 1.02 -14.03 6.37
CA ASP A 95 2.34 -14.66 6.29
C ASP A 95 3.00 -14.46 4.92
N VAL A 96 2.21 -14.54 3.85
CA VAL A 96 2.72 -14.34 2.48
C VAL A 96 3.13 -12.90 2.28
N VAL A 97 2.26 -11.95 2.64
CA VAL A 97 2.53 -10.51 2.47
C VAL A 97 3.70 -10.08 3.35
N TRP A 98 3.72 -10.48 4.61
CA TRP A 98 4.78 -10.12 5.55
C TRP A 98 6.14 -10.71 5.16
N ASN A 99 6.18 -11.93 4.65
CA ASN A 99 7.40 -12.52 4.12
C ASN A 99 7.91 -11.76 2.87
N ASN A 100 7.00 -11.32 2.00
CA ASN A 100 7.35 -10.48 0.86
C ASN A 100 7.89 -9.11 1.30
N VAL A 101 7.30 -8.46 2.31
CA VAL A 101 7.83 -7.22 2.90
C VAL A 101 9.26 -7.40 3.42
N LYS A 102 9.49 -8.47 4.20
CA LYS A 102 10.85 -8.81 4.68
C LYS A 102 11.83 -9.06 3.53
N LYS A 103 11.39 -9.75 2.48
CA LYS A 103 12.19 -10.02 1.29
C LYS A 103 12.59 -8.73 0.57
N ILE A 104 11.66 -7.80 0.38
CA ILE A 104 11.93 -6.48 -0.21
C ILE A 104 12.98 -5.73 0.63
N ARG A 105 12.76 -5.63 1.94
CA ARG A 105 13.65 -4.93 2.88
C ARG A 105 15.06 -5.49 2.87
N ASN A 106 15.21 -6.82 2.81
CA ASN A 106 16.52 -7.48 2.83
C ASN A 106 17.24 -7.36 1.49
N ARG A 107 16.50 -7.38 0.35
CA ARG A 107 17.07 -7.39 -0.98
C ARG A 107 17.45 -6.00 -1.49
N GLN A 108 16.61 -5.01 -1.21
CA GLN A 108 16.76 -3.62 -1.67
C GLN A 108 16.47 -2.64 -0.53
N PRO A 109 17.34 -2.57 0.50
CA PRO A 109 17.07 -1.82 1.74
C PRO A 109 16.93 -0.30 1.50
N GLU A 110 17.72 0.28 0.61
CA GLU A 110 17.63 1.70 0.28
C GLU A 110 16.31 2.02 -0.40
N TRP A 111 15.97 1.26 -1.44
CA TRP A 111 14.68 1.42 -2.11
C TRP A 111 13.50 1.18 -1.16
N TYR A 112 13.58 0.16 -0.30
CA TYR A 112 12.56 -0.08 0.73
C TYR A 112 12.36 1.15 1.61
N ASN A 113 13.44 1.75 2.09
CA ASN A 113 13.36 2.91 2.96
C ASN A 113 12.82 4.16 2.27
N ASP A 114 13.08 4.33 0.97
CA ASP A 114 12.71 5.55 0.27
C ASP A 114 11.37 5.45 -0.47
N HIS A 115 11.01 4.25 -0.95
CA HIS A 115 9.93 4.07 -1.92
C HIS A 115 8.86 3.05 -1.53
N VAL A 116 8.97 2.35 -0.39
CA VAL A 116 7.93 1.40 0.04
C VAL A 116 7.09 1.99 1.15
N TYR A 117 5.78 1.96 0.97
CA TYR A 117 4.76 2.54 1.85
C TYR A 117 3.70 1.50 2.20
N PHE A 118 2.88 1.80 3.22
CA PHE A 118 1.82 0.91 3.68
C PHE A 118 0.49 1.65 3.77
N HIS A 119 -0.57 0.99 3.32
CA HIS A 119 -1.95 1.48 3.41
C HIS A 119 -2.79 0.51 4.26
N PRO A 120 -2.73 0.60 5.59
CA PRO A 120 -3.68 -0.12 6.44
C PRO A 120 -5.08 0.45 6.28
N VAL A 121 -6.06 -0.44 6.17
CA VAL A 121 -7.48 -0.12 6.27
C VAL A 121 -7.92 -0.39 7.69
N VAL A 122 -8.44 0.64 8.35
CA VAL A 122 -9.01 0.54 9.71
C VAL A 122 -10.52 0.60 9.60
N LEU A 123 -11.21 -0.44 10.07
CA LEU A 123 -12.66 -0.49 10.06
C LEU A 123 -13.26 0.25 11.27
N PRO A 124 -14.47 0.77 11.13
CA PRO A 124 -15.19 1.36 12.24
C PRO A 124 -15.33 0.40 13.43
N GLY A 125 -15.00 0.91 14.63
CA GLY A 125 -14.96 0.10 15.84
C GLY A 125 -13.65 -0.66 16.09
N GLU A 126 -12.69 -0.63 15.19
CA GLU A 126 -11.35 -1.13 15.44
C GLU A 126 -10.47 -0.08 16.11
N ILE A 127 -9.63 -0.53 17.03
CA ILE A 127 -8.68 0.34 17.72
C ILE A 127 -7.39 0.38 16.90
N PRO A 128 -7.00 1.54 16.33
CA PRO A 128 -5.84 1.64 15.45
C PRO A 128 -4.49 1.38 16.16
N ASN A 129 -4.46 1.38 17.50
CA ASN A 129 -3.24 1.18 18.29
C ASN A 129 -2.49 -0.09 17.91
N LYS A 130 -3.17 -1.22 17.77
CA LYS A 130 -2.53 -2.49 17.37
C LYS A 130 -1.84 -2.41 16.01
N THR A 131 -2.46 -1.71 15.07
CA THR A 131 -1.88 -1.47 13.74
C THR A 131 -0.61 -0.62 13.86
N PHE A 132 -0.66 0.48 14.62
CA PHE A 132 0.50 1.35 14.83
C PHE A 132 1.61 0.63 15.59
N ASP A 133 1.29 -0.05 16.68
CA ASP A 133 2.26 -0.80 17.48
C ASP A 133 2.96 -1.87 16.65
N PHE A 134 2.24 -2.53 15.74
CA PHE A 134 2.83 -3.49 14.81
C PHE A 134 3.87 -2.84 13.89
N PHE A 135 3.53 -1.74 13.26
CA PHE A 135 4.46 -1.05 12.35
C PHE A 135 5.66 -0.50 13.12
N GLN A 136 5.45 0.12 14.26
CA GLN A 136 6.52 0.67 15.11
C GLN A 136 7.46 -0.42 15.62
N SER A 137 6.92 -1.54 16.11
CA SER A 137 7.71 -2.69 16.58
C SER A 137 8.55 -3.34 15.48
N ASN A 138 8.14 -3.17 14.22
CA ASN A 138 8.87 -3.67 13.05
C ASN A 138 9.77 -2.59 12.41
N SER A 139 10.01 -1.47 13.10
CA SER A 139 10.86 -0.36 12.64
C SER A 139 10.38 0.26 11.33
N ILE A 140 9.06 0.38 11.16
CA ILE A 140 8.43 1.08 10.04
C ILE A 140 8.01 2.46 10.53
N ASN A 141 8.59 3.49 9.95
CA ASN A 141 8.33 4.88 10.34
C ASN A 141 6.90 5.32 10.03
N ALA A 142 6.32 6.16 10.87
CA ALA A 142 4.94 6.64 10.73
C ALA A 142 4.69 7.36 9.39
N ASN A 143 5.69 8.05 8.83
CA ASN A 143 5.59 8.71 7.53
C ASN A 143 5.43 7.75 6.34
N LYS A 144 5.64 6.45 6.55
CA LYS A 144 5.42 5.38 5.57
C LYS A 144 4.01 4.80 5.61
N ILE A 145 3.18 5.25 6.55
CA ILE A 145 1.86 4.68 6.81
C ILE A 145 0.81 5.72 6.46
N SER A 146 -0.07 5.37 5.52
CA SER A 146 -1.25 6.17 5.19
C SER A 146 -2.50 5.36 5.52
N ILE A 147 -3.18 5.71 6.60
CA ILE A 147 -4.39 5.00 7.04
C ILE A 147 -5.55 5.36 6.12
N VAL A 148 -6.22 4.34 5.65
CA VAL A 148 -7.48 4.46 4.93
C VAL A 148 -8.61 4.05 5.88
N ASN A 149 -9.46 5.01 6.21
CA ASN A 149 -10.73 4.66 6.87
C ASN A 149 -11.65 4.02 5.84
N ALA A 150 -12.18 2.85 6.15
CA ALA A 150 -13.14 2.21 5.27
C ALA A 150 -14.32 3.15 5.02
N ASN A 151 -14.55 3.47 3.75
CA ASN A 151 -15.74 4.23 3.38
C ASN A 151 -16.96 3.34 3.62
N MET A 152 -17.90 3.86 4.40
CA MET A 152 -19.08 3.11 4.85
C MET A 152 -20.17 3.05 3.77
N GLU A 153 -20.00 3.68 2.62
CA GLU A 153 -20.90 3.54 1.48
C GLU A 153 -20.82 2.11 0.92
N GLY A 154 -21.83 1.32 1.19
CA GLY A 154 -21.96 -0.07 0.71
C GLY A 154 -21.72 -1.16 1.75
N ILE A 155 -21.40 -0.83 2.99
CA ILE A 155 -21.49 -1.78 4.10
C ILE A 155 -22.95 -1.87 4.52
N ASP A 156 -23.50 -3.10 4.59
CA ASP A 156 -24.90 -3.37 4.96
C ASP A 156 -25.34 -2.47 6.12
N TYR A 157 -26.41 -1.73 5.90
CA TYR A 157 -27.02 -0.76 6.84
C TYR A 157 -27.33 -1.37 8.22
N ILE A 158 -27.43 -2.69 8.31
CA ILE A 158 -27.69 -3.45 9.54
C ILE A 158 -26.46 -3.45 10.48
N ARG A 159 -25.24 -3.41 9.96
CA ARG A 159 -24.02 -3.31 10.79
C ARG A 159 -23.72 -1.90 11.27
N TYR A 160 -24.32 -0.90 10.64
CA TYR A 160 -24.12 0.51 10.99
C TYR A 160 -24.73 0.90 12.33
N ASN A 161 -25.83 0.28 12.72
CA ASN A 161 -26.53 0.59 13.97
C ASN A 161 -25.77 0.12 15.22
N ASP A 162 -24.78 -0.77 15.06
CA ASP A 162 -23.94 -1.26 16.16
C ASP A 162 -22.63 -0.45 16.32
N ILE A 163 -22.37 0.50 15.41
CA ILE A 163 -21.17 1.33 15.48
C ILE A 163 -21.46 2.57 16.32
N ASN A 164 -20.86 2.61 17.49
CA ASN A 164 -20.90 3.80 18.32
C ASN A 164 -20.14 4.95 17.63
N LEU A 165 -20.85 6.00 17.23
CA LEU A 165 -20.29 7.19 16.58
C LEU A 165 -19.15 7.80 17.41
N GLN A 166 -19.20 7.67 18.73
CA GLN A 166 -18.14 8.13 19.63
C GLN A 166 -16.83 7.36 19.40
N ASN A 167 -16.90 6.04 19.21
CA ASN A 167 -15.72 5.23 18.90
C ASN A 167 -15.06 5.66 17.58
N TYR A 168 -15.85 6.10 16.60
CA TYR A 168 -15.32 6.62 15.34
C TYR A 168 -14.60 7.97 15.52
N VAL A 169 -15.17 8.86 16.34
CA VAL A 169 -14.57 10.16 16.68
C VAL A 169 -13.27 9.94 17.48
N ASP A 170 -13.30 9.03 18.44
CA ASP A 170 -12.14 8.70 19.28
C ASP A 170 -11.03 8.06 18.45
N MET A 171 -11.36 7.18 17.52
CA MET A 171 -10.41 6.60 16.56
C MET A 171 -9.73 7.69 15.70
N ASN A 172 -10.47 8.65 15.17
CA ASN A 172 -9.91 9.75 14.40
C ASN A 172 -9.00 10.66 15.24
N ASN A 173 -9.37 10.90 16.50
CA ASN A 173 -8.56 11.70 17.42
C ASN A 173 -7.29 10.96 17.85
N GLU A 174 -7.35 9.66 18.06
CA GLU A 174 -6.16 8.84 18.35
C GLU A 174 -5.23 8.75 17.13
N THR A 175 -5.77 8.54 15.95
CA THR A 175 -4.98 8.55 14.69
C THR A 175 -4.21 9.86 14.53
N LYS A 176 -4.82 11.01 14.81
CA LYS A 176 -4.15 12.32 14.79
C LYS A 176 -3.03 12.44 15.83
N LYS A 177 -3.21 11.86 17.02
CA LYS A 177 -2.17 11.84 18.07
C LYS A 177 -0.94 11.03 17.64
N TYR A 178 -1.12 9.94 16.88
CA TYR A 178 0.00 9.14 16.37
C TYR A 178 0.72 9.80 15.20
N LEU A 179 -0.01 10.47 14.31
CA LEU A 179 0.56 11.18 13.17
C LEU A 179 1.33 12.45 13.56
N ASN A 180 1.05 13.03 14.74
CA ASN A 180 1.70 14.24 15.26
C ASN A 180 2.80 13.94 16.29
N ARG A 181 3.26 12.72 16.44
CA ARG A 181 4.43 12.36 17.25
C ARG A 181 5.66 12.42 16.36
N ASP A 182 6.37 13.56 16.42
CA ASP A 182 7.75 13.73 15.95
C ASP A 182 8.73 12.86 16.75
#